data_ee9b9ed99431b05932da47a1742f4611
#
_entry.id   ee9b9ed99431b05932da47a1742f4611
#
_cell.length_a   1.000
_cell.length_b   1.000
_cell.length_c   1.000
_cell.angle_alpha   90.00
_cell.angle_beta   90.00
_cell.angle_gamma   90.00
#
_symmetry.space_group_name_H-M   'P 1'
#
loop_
_entity.id
_entity.type
_entity.pdbx_description
1 polymer ?
#
loop_
_entity_poly.entity_id
_entity_poly.type
_entity_poly.pdbx_seq_one_letter_code
_entity_poly.pdbx_strand_id
1 'polypeptide(L)'
;MAYLTSRRNFLKGTMLVAAGMLTACAPTAAPSTSTGESDSSATAEGVTLRWDTFRGIGTGWNEERIDTFKELYPDVTVELRPLAGSSQQDNYAKMYAAHAAGDLGEICAFDPSHFHFWRAIDKDIIMPIDDLVSADGLDVSEWYEIFMGLQFHNGKQYGLPSWGWSGWDTFVANAAHFKAEGIELPEPTSHSTSMETIGEWARQLHREGERFGLNVGRAEPGAVTLTRAFGGDFINAEGTKCLILDDANATEAFRWLYTLAVEDKVIPSVGSVENADSAQTEGLTSMNWGGSLNVRNVKRNIESQSIAPEVNEVWQILLPEQADGKYASQLRGGTWNIRQGAANADTAFQFLKHIAGKDGTIGFNLVGGNFAAVRPDALQALVEQDPIHEWFIVNLENGQPAHAPANSRGREFTDAITQYMTLLLDANQVTPFEEGLQALHDNVQMVLDMDPA
;
A
#
# COMPACT_ATOMS: atom_id res chain seq x y z
N MET A 1 19.78 -37.67 -10.68
CA MET A 1 19.68 -37.52 -12.14
C MET A 1 18.40 -36.78 -12.45
N ALA A 2 18.47 -35.49 -12.65
CA ALA A 2 17.30 -34.63 -12.98
C ALA A 2 17.51 -34.15 -14.43
N TYR A 3 16.54 -34.40 -15.26
CA TYR A 3 16.53 -33.98 -16.67
C TYR A 3 16.19 -32.49 -16.77
N LEU A 4 17.17 -31.71 -17.23
CA LEU A 4 16.99 -30.34 -17.67
C LEU A 4 16.41 -30.36 -19.10
N THR A 5 15.14 -30.02 -19.25
CA THR A 5 14.51 -29.79 -20.57
C THR A 5 14.74 -28.32 -20.97
N SER A 6 15.47 -28.15 -22.07
CA SER A 6 15.85 -26.89 -22.69
C SER A 6 14.64 -26.17 -23.30
N ARG A 7 14.52 -24.86 -23.05
CA ARG A 7 13.49 -23.92 -23.58
C ARG A 7 13.43 -23.75 -25.10
N ARG A 8 14.20 -24.52 -25.85
CA ARG A 8 14.38 -24.32 -27.30
C ARG A 8 13.43 -25.13 -28.18
N ASN A 9 12.60 -26.03 -27.63
CA ASN A 9 11.72 -26.95 -28.37
C ASN A 9 10.23 -26.60 -28.37
N PHE A 10 9.82 -25.41 -27.82
CA PHE A 10 8.42 -25.03 -27.76
C PHE A 10 7.92 -24.20 -28.96
N LEU A 11 8.80 -23.82 -29.91
CA LEU A 11 8.46 -22.93 -31.03
C LEU A 11 8.35 -23.59 -32.40
N LYS A 12 8.14 -24.91 -32.48
CA LYS A 12 7.91 -25.59 -33.77
C LYS A 12 6.67 -26.47 -33.69
N GLY A 13 5.50 -25.87 -33.84
CA GLY A 13 4.29 -26.68 -34.03
C GLY A 13 3.02 -25.91 -33.75
N THR A 14 2.64 -25.00 -34.63
CA THR A 14 1.24 -24.71 -34.95
C THR A 14 1.15 -23.62 -36.04
N MET A 15 1.33 -24.01 -37.26
CA MET A 15 0.78 -23.31 -38.44
C MET A 15 0.11 -24.39 -39.26
N LEU A 16 -1.23 -24.37 -39.32
CA LEU A 16 -2.08 -24.70 -40.47
C LEU A 16 -3.53 -24.85 -40.00
N VAL A 17 -4.41 -24.30 -40.84
CA VAL A 17 -5.88 -24.49 -40.94
C VAL A 17 -6.72 -23.44 -40.20
N ALA A 18 -7.20 -22.44 -40.95
CA ALA A 18 -8.62 -22.29 -41.32
C ALA A 18 -8.82 -21.03 -42.16
N ALA A 19 -8.91 -21.20 -43.45
CA ALA A 19 -9.66 -20.28 -44.33
C ALA A 19 -11.05 -20.90 -44.52
N GLY A 20 -12.10 -20.11 -44.35
CA GLY A 20 -13.42 -20.57 -44.75
C GLY A 20 -14.60 -19.81 -44.13
N MET A 21 -15.24 -19.00 -45.00
CA MET A 21 -16.64 -18.62 -45.04
C MET A 21 -17.11 -17.40 -44.24
N LEU A 22 -17.06 -16.28 -44.94
CA LEU A 22 -17.98 -15.16 -44.81
C LEU A 22 -19.32 -15.52 -45.56
N THR A 23 -20.42 -15.56 -44.84
CA THR A 23 -21.75 -15.41 -45.43
C THR A 23 -22.51 -14.32 -44.67
N ALA A 24 -22.76 -13.25 -45.38
CA ALA A 24 -23.60 -12.16 -44.95
C ALA A 24 -25.08 -12.59 -45.00
N CYS A 25 -25.82 -12.35 -43.91
CA CYS A 25 -27.27 -12.27 -43.93
C CYS A 25 -27.70 -10.96 -43.30
N ALA A 26 -28.23 -10.05 -44.13
CA ALA A 26 -28.95 -8.87 -43.70
C ALA A 26 -30.43 -9.26 -43.42
N PRO A 27 -31.04 -8.77 -42.34
CA PRO A 27 -32.49 -8.86 -42.20
C PRO A 27 -33.15 -7.59 -42.72
N THR A 28 -34.10 -7.79 -43.65
CA THR A 28 -35.06 -6.84 -44.16
C THR A 28 -36.05 -6.42 -43.06
N ALA A 29 -36.24 -5.12 -42.89
CA ALA A 29 -37.28 -4.56 -42.04
C ALA A 29 -38.64 -4.59 -42.77
N ALA A 30 -39.67 -5.06 -42.08
CA ALA A 30 -41.06 -4.84 -42.45
C ALA A 30 -41.79 -4.10 -41.32
N PRO A 31 -42.63 -3.11 -41.59
CA PRO A 31 -43.34 -2.35 -40.58
C PRO A 31 -44.64 -3.10 -40.18
N SER A 32 -44.80 -3.33 -38.88
CA SER A 32 -46.08 -3.74 -38.32
C SER A 32 -46.56 -2.67 -37.34
N THR A 33 -47.61 -1.98 -37.74
CA THR A 33 -48.46 -1.17 -36.86
C THR A 33 -49.35 -2.12 -36.05
N SER A 34 -49.21 -2.06 -34.73
CA SER A 34 -50.23 -2.54 -33.81
C SER A 34 -50.38 -1.55 -32.65
N THR A 35 -51.52 -0.84 -32.66
CA THR A 35 -52.07 -0.15 -31.50
C THR A 35 -52.49 -1.21 -30.48
N GLY A 36 -51.78 -1.23 -29.36
CA GLY A 36 -52.15 -2.01 -28.17
C GLY A 36 -51.89 -1.12 -26.97
N GLU A 37 -52.97 -0.77 -26.28
CA GLU A 37 -52.86 -0.21 -24.91
C GLU A 37 -52.10 -1.23 -24.08
N SER A 38 -50.92 -0.88 -23.62
CA SER A 38 -50.22 -1.65 -22.62
C SER A 38 -50.20 -0.86 -21.32
N ASP A 39 -50.95 -1.38 -20.38
CA ASP A 39 -50.69 -1.18 -18.95
C ASP A 39 -49.21 -1.51 -18.71
N SER A 40 -48.37 -0.48 -18.73
CA SER A 40 -46.98 -0.62 -18.28
C SER A 40 -46.89 -0.40 -16.78
N SER A 41 -47.17 -1.44 -16.03
CA SER A 41 -46.44 -1.60 -14.77
C SER A 41 -45.00 -1.89 -15.15
N ALA A 42 -44.21 -0.85 -15.43
CA ALA A 42 -42.76 -0.96 -15.46
C ALA A 42 -42.34 -1.31 -14.02
N THR A 43 -42.10 -2.59 -13.78
CA THR A 43 -41.22 -3.00 -12.69
C THR A 43 -39.93 -2.22 -12.92
N ALA A 44 -39.61 -1.30 -12.03
CA ALA A 44 -38.35 -0.64 -12.06
C ALA A 44 -37.25 -1.73 -12.10
N GLU A 45 -36.53 -1.84 -13.22
CA GLU A 45 -35.41 -2.78 -13.31
C GLU A 45 -34.44 -2.33 -12.19
N GLY A 46 -34.12 -3.24 -11.27
CA GLY A 46 -33.20 -2.98 -10.17
C GLY A 46 -31.83 -2.55 -10.71
N VAL A 47 -31.18 -1.62 -10.02
CA VAL A 47 -29.83 -1.16 -10.39
C VAL A 47 -28.82 -2.27 -10.11
N THR A 48 -28.01 -2.60 -11.09
CA THR A 48 -26.84 -3.47 -10.91
C THR A 48 -25.56 -2.65 -10.94
N LEU A 49 -24.77 -2.73 -9.88
CA LEU A 49 -23.44 -2.17 -9.77
C LEU A 49 -22.41 -3.27 -9.86
N ARG A 50 -21.29 -3.03 -10.52
CA ARG A 50 -20.15 -3.95 -10.49
C ARG A 50 -18.99 -3.37 -9.67
N TRP A 51 -18.54 -4.14 -8.69
CA TRP A 51 -17.42 -3.81 -7.82
C TRP A 51 -16.18 -4.62 -8.21
N ASP A 52 -15.26 -3.96 -8.88
CA ASP A 52 -13.98 -4.51 -9.34
C ASP A 52 -12.91 -4.26 -8.29
N THR A 53 -12.42 -5.29 -7.64
CA THR A 53 -11.42 -5.15 -6.59
C THR A 53 -10.49 -6.34 -6.47
N PHE A 54 -9.30 -6.10 -5.92
CA PHE A 54 -8.39 -7.12 -5.43
C PHE A 54 -8.28 -7.08 -3.89
N ARG A 55 -8.90 -6.08 -3.24
CA ARG A 55 -8.87 -5.88 -1.79
C ARG A 55 -9.97 -6.71 -1.12
N GLY A 56 -9.62 -7.31 0.04
CA GLY A 56 -10.56 -8.09 0.84
C GLY A 56 -10.98 -9.43 0.25
N ILE A 57 -10.48 -9.82 -0.94
CA ILE A 57 -10.88 -11.05 -1.61
C ILE A 57 -10.51 -12.29 -0.79
N GLY A 58 -11.50 -13.17 -0.61
CA GLY A 58 -11.34 -14.42 0.13
C GLY A 58 -11.37 -14.27 1.66
N THR A 59 -11.66 -13.08 2.18
CA THR A 59 -11.78 -12.83 3.62
C THR A 59 -13.22 -12.89 4.14
N GLY A 60 -14.21 -12.86 3.26
CA GLY A 60 -15.65 -12.77 3.58
C GLY A 60 -16.13 -11.32 3.80
N TRP A 61 -15.22 -10.35 3.88
CA TRP A 61 -15.58 -8.94 4.13
C TRP A 61 -16.35 -8.34 2.95
N ASN A 62 -15.93 -8.61 1.71
CA ASN A 62 -16.60 -8.09 0.52
C ASN A 62 -18.06 -8.57 0.44
N GLU A 63 -18.26 -9.85 0.68
CA GLU A 63 -19.56 -10.51 0.67
C GLU A 63 -20.47 -9.94 1.78
N GLU A 64 -19.94 -9.78 2.99
CA GLU A 64 -20.66 -9.17 4.10
C GLU A 64 -21.08 -7.73 3.79
N ARG A 65 -20.20 -6.92 3.17
CA ARG A 65 -20.54 -5.54 2.77
C ARG A 65 -21.64 -5.50 1.71
N ILE A 66 -21.63 -6.43 0.77
CA ILE A 66 -22.70 -6.57 -0.24
C ILE A 66 -24.03 -6.94 0.43
N ASP A 67 -24.03 -7.93 1.32
CA ASP A 67 -25.23 -8.40 2.00
C ASP A 67 -25.84 -7.30 2.88
N THR A 68 -25.03 -6.60 3.69
CA THR A 68 -25.50 -5.48 4.54
C THR A 68 -25.95 -4.27 3.72
N PHE A 69 -25.33 -4.01 2.56
CA PHE A 69 -25.80 -2.96 1.65
C PHE A 69 -27.15 -3.30 1.04
N LYS A 70 -27.38 -4.56 0.67
CA LYS A 70 -28.65 -5.03 0.11
C LYS A 70 -29.81 -4.92 1.11
N GLU A 71 -29.53 -5.04 2.41
CA GLU A 71 -30.55 -4.78 3.45
C GLU A 71 -31.04 -3.33 3.44
N LEU A 72 -30.12 -2.37 3.15
CA LEU A 72 -30.42 -0.94 3.08
C LEU A 72 -31.02 -0.54 1.72
N TYR A 73 -30.61 -1.21 0.64
CA TYR A 73 -30.97 -0.92 -0.74
C TYR A 73 -31.42 -2.21 -1.47
N PRO A 74 -32.61 -2.75 -1.17
CA PRO A 74 -33.05 -4.07 -1.66
C PRO A 74 -33.19 -4.15 -3.19
N ASP A 75 -33.40 -3.03 -3.87
CA ASP A 75 -33.52 -2.94 -5.32
C ASP A 75 -32.15 -2.80 -6.03
N VAL A 76 -31.03 -2.78 -5.27
CA VAL A 76 -29.68 -2.71 -5.83
C VAL A 76 -28.99 -4.06 -5.72
N THR A 77 -28.41 -4.51 -6.82
CA THR A 77 -27.54 -5.69 -6.86
C THR A 77 -26.10 -5.23 -7.02
N VAL A 78 -25.19 -5.69 -6.16
CA VAL A 78 -23.76 -5.46 -6.31
C VAL A 78 -23.07 -6.75 -6.71
N GLU A 79 -22.44 -6.75 -7.88
CA GLU A 79 -21.67 -7.88 -8.42
C GLU A 79 -20.18 -7.68 -8.10
N LEU A 80 -19.64 -8.54 -7.25
CA LEU A 80 -18.21 -8.56 -6.95
C LEU A 80 -17.43 -9.23 -8.08
N ARG A 81 -16.47 -8.51 -8.66
CA ARG A 81 -15.51 -9.10 -9.59
C ARG A 81 -14.09 -9.03 -9.03
N PRO A 82 -13.53 -10.17 -8.62
CA PRO A 82 -12.14 -10.22 -8.14
C PRO A 82 -11.16 -9.97 -9.28
N LEU A 83 -10.32 -8.94 -9.16
CA LEU A 83 -9.23 -8.65 -10.08
C LEU A 83 -7.85 -8.93 -9.45
N ALA A 84 -7.81 -9.80 -8.43
CA ALA A 84 -6.59 -10.19 -7.76
C ALA A 84 -5.61 -10.90 -8.73
N GLY A 85 -4.35 -10.54 -8.62
CA GLY A 85 -3.23 -11.11 -9.35
C GLY A 85 -2.19 -11.72 -8.42
N SER A 86 -1.03 -12.06 -8.97
CA SER A 86 0.08 -12.65 -8.22
C SER A 86 0.93 -11.60 -7.47
N SER A 87 0.78 -10.34 -7.81
CA SER A 87 1.49 -9.22 -7.20
C SER A 87 0.64 -7.95 -7.22
N GLN A 88 1.07 -6.93 -6.47
CA GLN A 88 0.42 -5.63 -6.48
C GLN A 88 0.40 -5.01 -7.89
N GLN A 89 1.50 -5.12 -8.64
CA GLN A 89 1.57 -4.63 -10.02
C GLN A 89 0.59 -5.38 -10.94
N ASP A 90 0.46 -6.69 -10.76
CA ASP A 90 -0.48 -7.51 -11.54
C ASP A 90 -1.94 -7.14 -11.26
N ASN A 91 -2.25 -6.81 -10.00
CA ASN A 91 -3.57 -6.31 -9.61
C ASN A 91 -3.95 -5.05 -10.41
N TYR A 92 -3.09 -4.01 -10.37
CA TYR A 92 -3.35 -2.78 -11.13
C TYR A 92 -3.30 -2.99 -12.64
N ALA A 93 -2.42 -3.85 -13.16
CA ALA A 93 -2.38 -4.17 -14.59
C ALA A 93 -3.74 -4.74 -15.07
N LYS A 94 -4.38 -5.61 -14.27
CA LYS A 94 -5.71 -6.13 -14.56
C LYS A 94 -6.78 -5.05 -14.56
N MET A 95 -6.72 -4.09 -13.63
CA MET A 95 -7.66 -2.97 -13.59
C MET A 95 -7.49 -2.04 -14.80
N TYR A 96 -6.25 -1.72 -15.19
CA TYR A 96 -5.99 -0.94 -16.41
C TYR A 96 -6.43 -1.69 -17.68
N ALA A 97 -6.23 -3.00 -17.74
CA ALA A 97 -6.69 -3.82 -18.85
C ALA A 97 -8.22 -3.86 -18.95
N ALA A 98 -8.92 -3.98 -17.82
CA ALA A 98 -10.38 -3.90 -17.76
C ALA A 98 -10.88 -2.52 -18.24
N HIS A 99 -10.24 -1.43 -17.81
CA HIS A 99 -10.56 -0.10 -18.30
C HIS A 99 -10.36 0.03 -19.82
N ALA A 100 -9.21 -0.40 -20.33
CA ALA A 100 -8.90 -0.32 -21.77
C ALA A 100 -9.86 -1.15 -22.63
N ALA A 101 -10.42 -2.22 -22.08
CA ALA A 101 -11.46 -3.03 -22.71
C ALA A 101 -12.87 -2.41 -22.60
N GLY A 102 -13.05 -1.28 -21.92
CA GLY A 102 -14.36 -0.69 -21.62
C GLY A 102 -15.18 -1.50 -20.63
N ASP A 103 -14.54 -2.38 -19.85
CA ASP A 103 -15.16 -3.37 -18.96
C ASP A 103 -14.82 -3.18 -17.48
N LEU A 104 -14.33 -2.00 -17.07
CA LEU A 104 -14.11 -1.69 -15.65
C LEU A 104 -15.45 -1.42 -14.96
N GLY A 105 -15.65 -2.00 -13.77
CA GLY A 105 -16.85 -1.80 -12.95
C GLY A 105 -17.08 -0.36 -12.51
N GLU A 106 -18.28 -0.05 -12.01
CA GLU A 106 -18.63 1.27 -11.50
C GLU A 106 -17.79 1.64 -10.28
N ILE A 107 -17.49 0.66 -9.42
CA ILE A 107 -16.65 0.85 -8.24
C ILE A 107 -15.33 0.09 -8.45
N CYS A 108 -14.23 0.78 -8.19
CA CYS A 108 -12.88 0.25 -8.35
C CYS A 108 -11.94 0.76 -7.26
N ALA A 109 -10.71 0.24 -7.18
CA ALA A 109 -9.74 0.58 -6.15
C ALA A 109 -8.41 1.04 -6.77
N PHE A 110 -8.33 2.33 -7.15
CA PHE A 110 -7.06 3.00 -7.44
C PHE A 110 -6.67 3.83 -6.22
N ASP A 111 -5.78 3.31 -5.40
CA ASP A 111 -5.45 3.95 -4.13
C ASP A 111 -4.13 4.73 -4.17
N PRO A 112 -3.98 5.79 -3.35
CA PRO A 112 -2.77 6.60 -3.28
C PRO A 112 -1.54 5.84 -2.77
N SER A 113 -1.73 4.70 -2.09
CA SER A 113 -0.65 3.95 -1.45
C SER A 113 0.46 3.52 -2.41
N HIS A 114 0.14 3.35 -3.69
CA HIS A 114 1.07 2.85 -4.71
C HIS A 114 1.16 3.78 -5.93
N PHE A 115 0.81 5.05 -5.80
CA PHE A 115 0.85 6.08 -6.85
C PHE A 115 -0.07 5.82 -8.07
N HIS A 116 -0.85 4.73 -8.07
CA HIS A 116 -1.78 4.42 -9.14
C HIS A 116 -3.01 5.34 -9.17
N PHE A 117 -3.30 6.00 -8.05
CA PHE A 117 -4.40 6.95 -7.91
C PHE A 117 -4.24 8.14 -8.87
N TRP A 118 -3.10 8.83 -8.82
CA TRP A 118 -2.82 10.00 -9.68
C TRP A 118 -2.82 9.62 -11.15
N ARG A 119 -2.21 8.49 -11.49
CA ARG A 119 -2.23 7.98 -12.87
C ARG A 119 -3.65 7.64 -13.36
N ALA A 120 -4.52 7.12 -12.50
CA ALA A 120 -5.92 6.85 -12.85
C ALA A 120 -6.71 8.14 -13.09
N ILE A 121 -6.39 9.22 -12.35
CA ILE A 121 -6.96 10.56 -12.57
C ILE A 121 -6.48 11.13 -13.90
N ASP A 122 -5.17 11.15 -14.15
CA ASP A 122 -4.57 11.71 -15.37
C ASP A 122 -5.06 11.00 -16.64
N LYS A 123 -5.48 9.75 -16.54
CA LYS A 123 -6.05 8.96 -17.65
C LYS A 123 -7.58 8.93 -17.68
N ASP A 124 -8.24 9.81 -16.91
CA ASP A 124 -9.70 9.87 -16.82
C ASP A 124 -10.38 8.51 -16.52
N ILE A 125 -9.74 7.66 -15.70
CA ILE A 125 -10.30 6.36 -15.32
C ILE A 125 -11.32 6.50 -14.20
N ILE A 126 -11.05 7.39 -13.23
CA ILE A 126 -11.90 7.66 -12.07
C ILE A 126 -12.40 9.09 -12.09
N MET A 127 -13.62 9.31 -11.61
CA MET A 127 -14.27 10.62 -11.61
C MET A 127 -14.12 11.33 -10.27
N PRO A 128 -14.14 12.68 -10.26
CA PRO A 128 -14.29 13.44 -9.03
C PRO A 128 -15.68 13.18 -8.41
N ILE A 129 -15.73 13.20 -7.07
CA ILE A 129 -16.97 12.92 -6.32
C ILE A 129 -17.50 14.13 -5.55
N ASP A 130 -16.94 15.33 -5.73
CA ASP A 130 -17.31 16.55 -5.00
C ASP A 130 -18.82 16.84 -5.07
N ASP A 131 -19.40 16.73 -6.26
CA ASP A 131 -20.82 16.98 -6.49
C ASP A 131 -21.69 15.93 -5.76
N LEU A 132 -21.25 14.67 -5.72
CA LEU A 132 -21.94 13.60 -5.00
C LEU A 132 -21.86 13.80 -3.48
N VAL A 133 -20.67 14.16 -2.96
CA VAL A 133 -20.47 14.50 -1.55
C VAL A 133 -21.38 15.66 -1.14
N SER A 134 -21.41 16.73 -1.96
CA SER A 134 -22.23 17.92 -1.70
C SER A 134 -23.72 17.64 -1.76
N ALA A 135 -24.18 16.87 -2.77
CA ALA A 135 -25.60 16.53 -2.95
C ALA A 135 -26.11 15.62 -1.84
N ASP A 136 -25.28 14.72 -1.34
CA ASP A 136 -25.61 13.81 -0.23
C ASP A 136 -25.55 14.51 1.13
N GLY A 137 -24.78 15.61 1.26
CA GLY A 137 -24.52 16.28 2.52
C GLY A 137 -23.59 15.47 3.43
N LEU A 138 -22.71 14.64 2.86
CA LEU A 138 -21.77 13.81 3.61
C LEU A 138 -20.82 14.66 4.44
N ASP A 139 -20.74 14.39 5.74
CA ASP A 139 -19.76 15.02 6.64
C ASP A 139 -18.40 14.33 6.50
N VAL A 140 -17.51 14.93 5.71
CA VAL A 140 -16.15 14.41 5.50
C VAL A 140 -15.24 14.56 6.72
N SER A 141 -15.63 15.32 7.76
CA SER A 141 -14.90 15.43 9.03
C SER A 141 -14.96 14.16 9.89
N GLU A 142 -15.79 13.19 9.51
CA GLU A 142 -15.81 11.85 10.13
C GLU A 142 -14.51 11.05 9.88
N TRP A 143 -13.70 11.45 8.90
CA TRP A 143 -12.38 10.86 8.64
C TRP A 143 -11.25 11.75 9.16
N TYR A 144 -10.11 11.14 9.49
CA TYR A 144 -8.91 11.91 9.79
C TYR A 144 -8.53 12.78 8.59
N GLU A 145 -8.26 14.07 8.84
CA GLU A 145 -7.94 15.07 7.81
C GLU A 145 -6.78 14.61 6.91
N ILE A 146 -5.74 13.99 7.49
CA ILE A 146 -4.58 13.50 6.74
C ILE A 146 -4.96 12.46 5.69
N PHE A 147 -5.86 11.52 5.99
CA PHE A 147 -6.30 10.50 5.04
C PHE A 147 -7.30 11.06 4.03
N MET A 148 -8.14 12.00 4.45
CA MET A 148 -9.03 12.70 3.54
C MET A 148 -8.22 13.54 2.55
N GLY A 149 -7.16 14.23 2.99
CA GLY A 149 -6.26 15.01 2.14
C GLY A 149 -5.63 14.19 1.01
N LEU A 150 -5.34 12.90 1.24
CA LEU A 150 -4.82 12.00 0.21
C LEU A 150 -5.81 11.69 -0.93
N GLN A 151 -7.10 12.00 -0.76
CA GLN A 151 -8.13 11.77 -1.76
C GLN A 151 -8.27 12.92 -2.77
N PHE A 152 -7.51 13.99 -2.57
CA PHE A 152 -7.59 15.18 -3.42
C PHE A 152 -6.47 15.22 -4.46
N HIS A 153 -6.84 15.64 -5.67
CA HIS A 153 -5.90 16.00 -6.72
C HIS A 153 -6.41 17.24 -7.44
N ASN A 154 -5.55 18.26 -7.60
CA ASN A 154 -5.91 19.54 -8.20
C ASN A 154 -7.21 20.16 -7.63
N GLY A 155 -7.38 20.05 -6.30
CA GLY A 155 -8.53 20.61 -5.59
C GLY A 155 -9.84 19.85 -5.75
N LYS A 156 -9.83 18.67 -6.36
CA LYS A 156 -11.00 17.77 -6.49
C LYS A 156 -10.81 16.49 -5.72
N GLN A 157 -11.89 15.98 -5.13
CA GLN A 157 -11.93 14.74 -4.38
C GLN A 157 -12.29 13.57 -5.29
N TYR A 158 -11.56 12.44 -5.21
CA TYR A 158 -11.75 11.28 -6.09
C TYR A 158 -12.11 9.98 -5.37
N GLY A 159 -12.29 10.01 -4.07
CA GLY A 159 -12.69 8.82 -3.32
C GLY A 159 -12.93 9.11 -1.84
N LEU A 160 -13.26 8.06 -1.10
CA LEU A 160 -13.39 8.08 0.36
C LEU A 160 -12.34 7.16 0.97
N PRO A 161 -11.61 7.61 2.01
CA PRO A 161 -10.61 6.77 2.68
C PRO A 161 -11.27 5.55 3.32
N SER A 162 -10.68 4.38 3.14
CA SER A 162 -11.18 3.12 3.69
C SER A 162 -10.17 2.41 4.59
N TRP A 163 -8.88 2.64 4.38
CA TRP A 163 -7.81 2.17 5.25
C TRP A 163 -6.62 3.13 5.20
N GLY A 164 -5.89 3.20 6.31
CA GLY A 164 -4.65 3.94 6.42
C GLY A 164 -3.45 3.02 6.58
N TRP A 165 -2.30 3.49 6.17
CA TRP A 165 -1.03 2.82 6.36
C TRP A 165 0.06 3.83 6.64
N SER A 166 0.80 3.58 7.70
CA SER A 166 2.02 4.32 8.00
C SER A 166 3.20 3.50 7.49
N GLY A 167 3.89 4.03 6.49
CA GLY A 167 4.98 3.33 5.82
C GLY A 167 6.27 3.42 6.59
N TRP A 168 6.76 2.28 7.10
CA TRP A 168 8.11 2.09 7.63
C TRP A 168 8.57 3.12 8.67
N ASP A 169 7.68 3.40 9.62
CA ASP A 169 7.83 4.39 10.68
C ASP A 169 8.18 3.75 12.03
N THR A 170 8.39 2.46 12.04
CA THR A 170 8.69 1.71 13.27
C THR A 170 9.70 0.59 13.04
N PHE A 171 10.38 0.22 14.10
CA PHE A 171 11.12 -1.04 14.19
C PHE A 171 10.30 -2.04 14.99
N VAL A 172 10.01 -3.17 14.39
CA VAL A 172 9.44 -4.33 15.08
C VAL A 172 10.57 -5.02 15.81
N ALA A 173 10.56 -5.01 17.13
CA ALA A 173 11.63 -5.58 17.98
C ALA A 173 11.21 -6.90 18.60
N ASN A 174 12.19 -7.80 18.80
CA ASN A 174 12.06 -8.97 19.64
C ASN A 174 12.47 -8.61 21.07
N ALA A 175 11.51 -8.36 21.96
CA ALA A 175 11.76 -7.95 23.32
C ALA A 175 12.60 -8.97 24.13
N ALA A 176 12.51 -10.27 23.82
CA ALA A 176 13.33 -11.28 24.45
C ALA A 176 14.82 -11.10 24.15
N HIS A 177 15.19 -10.70 22.93
CA HIS A 177 16.58 -10.40 22.58
C HIS A 177 17.14 -9.20 23.35
N PHE A 178 16.35 -8.11 23.44
CA PHE A 178 16.72 -6.92 24.22
C PHE A 178 16.93 -7.27 25.70
N LYS A 179 16.01 -8.01 26.29
CA LYS A 179 16.10 -8.48 27.67
C LYS A 179 17.34 -9.34 27.91
N ALA A 180 17.67 -10.24 26.98
CA ALA A 180 18.84 -11.11 27.09
C ALA A 180 20.17 -10.33 27.11
N GLU A 181 20.22 -9.18 26.40
CA GLU A 181 21.39 -8.28 26.35
C GLU A 181 21.32 -7.17 27.42
N GLY A 182 20.29 -7.15 28.26
CA GLY A 182 20.13 -6.12 29.31
C GLY A 182 19.81 -4.73 28.77
N ILE A 183 19.23 -4.64 27.58
CA ILE A 183 18.80 -3.40 26.94
C ILE A 183 17.34 -3.13 27.33
N GLU A 184 17.07 -1.96 27.87
CA GLU A 184 15.72 -1.49 28.19
C GLU A 184 15.04 -0.95 26.92
N LEU A 185 13.85 -1.47 26.63
CA LEU A 185 13.04 -0.99 25.52
C LEU A 185 12.30 0.30 25.91
N PRO A 186 12.11 1.25 24.96
CA PRO A 186 11.27 2.40 25.19
C PRO A 186 9.78 2.00 25.25
N GLU A 187 8.95 2.89 25.78
CA GLU A 187 7.49 2.72 25.64
C GLU A 187 7.10 2.65 24.15
N PRO A 188 6.16 1.76 23.76
CA PRO A 188 5.86 1.47 22.36
C PRO A 188 5.21 2.66 21.61
N THR A 189 4.80 3.68 22.32
CA THR A 189 4.22 4.92 21.77
C THR A 189 5.18 6.12 21.84
N SER A 190 6.45 5.89 22.21
CA SER A 190 7.44 6.95 22.40
C SER A 190 8.32 7.14 21.17
N HIS A 191 8.49 8.39 20.74
CA HIS A 191 9.43 8.82 19.69
C HIS A 191 10.79 9.27 20.22
N SER A 192 11.17 8.84 21.44
CA SER A 192 12.37 9.32 22.13
C SER A 192 13.68 8.65 21.69
N THR A 193 13.62 7.59 20.88
CA THR A 193 14.80 6.80 20.51
C THR A 193 15.48 7.39 19.29
N SER A 194 16.75 7.81 19.41
CA SER A 194 17.51 8.34 18.26
C SER A 194 17.95 7.24 17.30
N MET A 195 18.20 7.60 16.04
CA MET A 195 18.76 6.69 15.04
C MET A 195 20.15 6.18 15.42
N GLU A 196 20.96 6.99 16.12
CA GLU A 196 22.24 6.57 16.69
C GLU A 196 22.06 5.41 17.68
N THR A 197 21.13 5.55 18.62
CA THR A 197 20.77 4.47 19.58
C THR A 197 20.29 3.20 18.89
N ILE A 198 19.47 3.33 17.84
CA ILE A 198 19.06 2.17 17.02
C ILE A 198 20.26 1.48 16.39
N GLY A 199 21.21 2.24 15.85
CA GLY A 199 22.46 1.69 15.28
C GLY A 199 23.33 0.99 16.33
N GLU A 200 23.44 1.54 17.54
CA GLU A 200 24.13 0.90 18.66
C GLU A 200 23.46 -0.42 19.05
N TRP A 201 22.13 -0.43 19.20
CA TRP A 201 21.39 -1.66 19.50
C TRP A 201 21.53 -2.71 18.38
N ALA A 202 21.53 -2.29 17.11
CA ALA A 202 21.77 -3.21 16.00
C ALA A 202 23.11 -3.95 16.13
N ARG A 203 24.19 -3.23 16.54
CA ARG A 203 25.50 -3.83 16.80
C ARG A 203 25.49 -4.74 18.03
N GLN A 204 24.89 -4.30 19.12
CA GLN A 204 24.82 -5.07 20.38
C GLN A 204 24.00 -6.33 20.27
N LEU A 205 22.91 -6.30 19.48
CA LEU A 205 22.00 -7.41 19.31
C LEU A 205 22.45 -8.40 18.23
N HIS A 206 23.39 -8.01 17.36
CA HIS A 206 23.93 -8.90 16.32
C HIS A 206 24.74 -10.05 16.92
N ARG A 207 24.52 -11.27 16.43
CA ARG A 207 25.30 -12.47 16.75
C ARG A 207 25.64 -13.18 15.45
N GLU A 208 26.92 -13.18 15.08
CA GLU A 208 27.40 -13.77 13.84
C GLU A 208 26.99 -15.24 13.73
N GLY A 209 26.38 -15.61 12.59
CA GLY A 209 25.90 -16.98 12.34
C GLY A 209 24.62 -17.38 13.08
N GLU A 210 24.06 -16.51 13.92
CA GLU A 210 22.86 -16.77 14.72
C GLU A 210 21.73 -15.82 14.35
N ARG A 211 21.94 -14.52 14.50
CA ARG A 211 20.92 -13.50 14.23
C ARG A 211 21.51 -12.17 13.80
N PHE A 212 20.79 -11.46 12.98
CA PHE A 212 21.12 -10.07 12.63
C PHE A 212 20.52 -9.09 13.66
N GLY A 213 21.23 -7.99 13.90
CA GLY A 213 20.75 -6.95 14.81
C GLY A 213 19.58 -6.18 14.26
N LEU A 214 19.63 -5.87 12.96
CA LEU A 214 18.60 -5.10 12.26
C LEU A 214 18.36 -5.70 10.88
N ASN A 215 17.10 -5.75 10.45
CA ASN A 215 16.73 -5.97 9.06
C ASN A 215 16.04 -4.74 8.50
N VAL A 216 16.36 -4.37 7.28
CA VAL A 216 15.76 -3.23 6.58
C VAL A 216 15.32 -3.65 5.19
N GLY A 217 14.13 -3.22 4.80
CA GLY A 217 13.73 -3.33 3.41
C GLY A 217 14.42 -2.29 2.53
N ARG A 218 14.58 -2.63 1.27
CA ARG A 218 15.24 -1.78 0.27
C ARG A 218 14.24 -1.11 -0.68
N ALA A 219 13.06 -0.85 -0.17
CA ALA A 219 11.96 -0.25 -0.93
C ALA A 219 11.82 1.26 -0.65
N GLU A 220 11.12 1.94 -1.53
CA GLU A 220 10.89 3.38 -1.46
C GLU A 220 10.37 3.87 -0.10
N PRO A 221 9.40 3.22 0.58
CA PRO A 221 8.95 3.71 1.88
C PRO A 221 10.08 3.82 2.92
N GLY A 222 10.99 2.85 2.92
CA GLY A 222 12.16 2.88 3.82
C GLY A 222 13.13 4.00 3.50
N ALA A 223 13.40 4.28 2.23
CA ALA A 223 14.29 5.37 1.83
C ALA A 223 13.76 6.73 2.27
N VAL A 224 12.47 6.99 2.09
CA VAL A 224 11.82 8.26 2.48
C VAL A 224 11.78 8.42 4.00
N THR A 225 11.34 7.41 4.73
CA THR A 225 11.29 7.50 6.20
C THR A 225 12.67 7.56 6.84
N LEU A 226 13.68 6.92 6.21
CA LEU A 226 15.08 7.04 6.64
C LEU A 226 15.56 8.49 6.59
N THR A 227 15.41 9.16 5.45
CA THR A 227 15.84 10.56 5.31
C THR A 227 15.12 11.47 6.29
N ARG A 228 13.81 11.25 6.50
CA ARG A 228 13.00 11.99 7.49
C ARG A 228 13.45 11.74 8.93
N ALA A 229 13.83 10.51 9.27
CA ALA A 229 14.33 10.19 10.61
C ALA A 229 15.63 10.92 10.97
N PHE A 230 16.36 11.42 9.98
CA PHE A 230 17.54 12.28 10.15
C PHE A 230 17.24 13.78 9.98
N GLY A 231 15.98 14.15 9.76
CA GLY A 231 15.54 15.54 9.60
C GLY A 231 15.72 16.12 8.19
N GLY A 232 15.95 15.26 7.19
CA GLY A 232 15.96 15.61 5.76
C GLY A 232 14.70 15.14 5.04
N ASP A 233 14.71 15.17 3.71
CA ASP A 233 13.70 14.50 2.88
C ASP A 233 14.35 13.82 1.65
N PHE A 234 13.63 12.89 1.04
CA PHE A 234 14.12 12.12 -0.11
C PHE A 234 13.93 12.87 -1.43
N ILE A 235 12.74 13.48 -1.61
CA ILE A 235 12.41 14.37 -2.72
C ILE A 235 11.76 15.64 -2.18
N ASN A 236 11.79 16.72 -2.97
CA ASN A 236 11.10 17.95 -2.62
C ASN A 236 9.56 17.77 -2.62
N ALA A 237 8.86 18.68 -1.94
CA ALA A 237 7.40 18.64 -1.81
C ALA A 237 6.67 18.67 -3.16
N GLU A 238 7.27 19.32 -4.17
CA GLU A 238 6.74 19.39 -5.53
C GLU A 238 6.92 18.08 -6.32
N GLY A 239 7.67 17.10 -5.80
CA GLY A 239 7.90 15.81 -6.45
C GLY A 239 8.74 15.89 -7.73
N THR A 240 9.63 16.89 -7.84
CA THR A 240 10.43 17.20 -9.05
C THR A 240 11.92 17.04 -8.86
N LYS A 241 12.40 16.96 -7.60
CA LYS A 241 13.84 16.96 -7.31
C LYS A 241 14.19 15.93 -6.24
N CYS A 242 15.20 15.11 -6.52
CA CYS A 242 15.84 14.23 -5.55
C CYS A 242 16.80 15.04 -4.67
N LEU A 243 16.70 14.90 -3.35
CA LEU A 243 17.42 15.71 -2.37
C LEU A 243 18.61 14.99 -1.71
N ILE A 244 18.80 13.69 -1.94
CA ILE A 244 19.74 12.86 -1.18
C ILE A 244 21.21 13.29 -1.27
N LEU A 245 21.60 14.09 -2.26
CA LEU A 245 22.93 14.69 -2.38
C LEU A 245 22.98 16.17 -1.97
N ASP A 246 21.83 16.85 -2.03
CA ASP A 246 21.74 18.28 -1.75
C ASP A 246 21.39 18.59 -0.28
N ASP A 247 20.82 17.58 0.43
CA ASP A 247 20.48 17.64 1.84
C ASP A 247 21.47 16.81 2.65
N ALA A 248 22.22 17.48 3.53
CA ALA A 248 23.26 16.83 4.35
C ALA A 248 22.66 15.77 5.30
N ASN A 249 21.45 15.98 5.83
CA ASN A 249 20.77 15.03 6.70
C ASN A 249 20.34 13.79 5.91
N ALA A 250 19.86 13.99 4.68
CA ALA A 250 19.51 12.87 3.81
C ALA A 250 20.76 12.05 3.41
N THR A 251 21.88 12.72 3.10
CA THR A 251 23.17 12.03 2.83
C THR A 251 23.62 11.23 4.05
N GLU A 252 23.56 11.82 5.26
CA GLU A 252 23.96 11.16 6.52
C GLU A 252 23.08 9.95 6.83
N ALA A 253 21.79 10.04 6.55
CA ALA A 253 20.86 8.93 6.70
C ALA A 253 21.30 7.70 5.90
N PHE A 254 21.66 7.88 4.63
CA PHE A 254 22.18 6.79 3.78
C PHE A 254 23.57 6.32 4.23
N ARG A 255 24.43 7.18 4.74
CA ARG A 255 25.72 6.78 5.28
C ARG A 255 25.57 5.90 6.52
N TRP A 256 24.68 6.27 7.43
CA TRP A 256 24.33 5.46 8.61
C TRP A 256 23.88 4.06 8.19
N LEU A 257 22.98 3.98 7.23
CA LEU A 257 22.47 2.69 6.76
C LEU A 257 23.54 1.86 6.05
N TYR A 258 24.37 2.50 5.23
CA TYR A 258 25.50 1.86 4.54
C TYR A 258 26.51 1.27 5.55
N THR A 259 26.87 2.04 6.59
CA THR A 259 27.78 1.56 7.64
C THR A 259 27.23 0.31 8.30
N LEU A 260 25.95 0.28 8.71
CA LEU A 260 25.36 -0.90 9.35
C LEU A 260 25.26 -2.12 8.39
N ALA A 261 24.99 -1.89 7.11
CA ALA A 261 24.78 -2.96 6.15
C ALA A 261 26.11 -3.52 5.60
N VAL A 262 27.06 -2.65 5.24
CA VAL A 262 28.24 -3.02 4.46
C VAL A 262 29.51 -3.12 5.34
N GLU A 263 29.71 -2.16 6.24
CA GLU A 263 30.90 -2.11 7.10
C GLU A 263 30.74 -3.00 8.34
N ASP A 264 29.66 -2.82 9.11
CA ASP A 264 29.38 -3.55 10.34
C ASP A 264 28.73 -4.92 10.10
N LYS A 265 28.04 -5.09 8.96
CA LYS A 265 27.36 -6.34 8.52
C LYS A 265 26.31 -6.84 9.51
N VAL A 266 25.68 -5.94 10.26
CA VAL A 266 24.62 -6.24 11.22
C VAL A 266 23.24 -6.33 10.59
N ILE A 267 23.16 -6.03 9.28
CA ILE A 267 21.97 -6.14 8.44
C ILE A 267 22.15 -7.33 7.47
N PRO A 268 21.12 -8.15 7.22
CA PRO A 268 21.19 -9.24 6.26
C PRO A 268 21.62 -8.77 4.88
N SER A 269 22.54 -9.50 4.23
CA SER A 269 22.87 -9.26 2.82
C SER A 269 21.67 -9.61 1.92
N VAL A 270 21.73 -9.15 0.67
CA VAL A 270 20.69 -9.42 -0.33
C VAL A 270 20.45 -10.91 -0.48
N GLY A 271 19.20 -11.34 -0.36
CA GLY A 271 18.80 -12.74 -0.52
C GLY A 271 19.07 -13.66 0.68
N SER A 272 19.68 -13.19 1.77
CA SER A 272 19.90 -14.01 2.96
C SER A 272 18.65 -14.14 3.87
N VAL A 273 17.65 -13.27 3.68
CA VAL A 273 16.35 -13.31 4.34
C VAL A 273 15.27 -13.18 3.27
N GLU A 274 14.42 -14.19 3.12
CA GLU A 274 13.37 -14.19 2.11
C GLU A 274 12.16 -13.34 2.51
N ASN A 275 11.77 -13.42 3.79
CA ASN A 275 10.63 -12.69 4.33
C ASN A 275 11.00 -12.09 5.69
N ALA A 276 10.84 -10.76 5.81
CA ALA A 276 11.23 -10.02 7.00
C ALA A 276 10.39 -10.38 8.23
N ASP A 277 9.07 -10.56 8.07
CA ASP A 277 8.18 -10.90 9.18
C ASP A 277 8.42 -12.32 9.67
N SER A 278 8.71 -13.28 8.78
CA SER A 278 9.08 -14.64 9.14
C SER A 278 10.42 -14.67 9.86
N ALA A 279 11.43 -13.97 9.35
CA ALA A 279 12.74 -13.89 10.01
C ALA A 279 12.65 -13.27 11.42
N GLN A 280 11.82 -12.23 11.59
CA GLN A 280 11.54 -11.65 12.89
C GLN A 280 10.82 -12.65 13.82
N THR A 281 9.82 -13.36 13.29
CA THR A 281 9.06 -14.38 14.06
C THR A 281 9.96 -15.51 14.52
N GLU A 282 10.87 -15.96 13.67
CA GLU A 282 11.83 -17.04 13.94
C GLU A 282 13.03 -16.60 14.80
N GLY A 283 13.13 -15.31 15.13
CA GLY A 283 14.24 -14.75 15.91
C GLY A 283 15.55 -14.60 15.14
N LEU A 284 15.54 -14.70 13.81
CA LEU A 284 16.73 -14.50 12.97
C LEU A 284 17.14 -13.03 12.87
N THR A 285 16.25 -12.10 13.23
CA THR A 285 16.51 -10.67 13.34
C THR A 285 16.01 -10.14 14.68
N SER A 286 16.75 -9.22 15.29
CA SER A 286 16.35 -8.63 16.57
C SER A 286 15.44 -7.42 16.41
N MET A 287 15.64 -6.66 15.35
CA MET A 287 14.78 -5.57 14.90
C MET A 287 14.51 -5.71 13.41
N ASN A 288 13.29 -5.41 13.00
CA ASN A 288 12.90 -5.35 11.59
C ASN A 288 12.27 -3.99 11.30
N TRP A 289 12.87 -3.23 10.40
CA TRP A 289 12.30 -1.95 10.01
C TRP A 289 11.07 -2.15 9.13
N GLY A 290 9.93 -1.69 9.60
CA GLY A 290 8.65 -1.82 8.92
C GLY A 290 7.67 -0.73 9.37
N GLY A 291 6.40 -0.96 9.14
CA GLY A 291 5.31 -0.14 9.65
C GLY A 291 4.49 -0.91 10.69
N SER A 292 3.49 -0.23 11.22
CA SER A 292 2.52 -0.80 12.18
C SER A 292 1.91 -2.14 11.72
N LEU A 293 1.77 -2.31 10.42
CA LEU A 293 1.38 -3.53 9.75
C LEU A 293 2.25 -4.73 10.14
N ASN A 294 3.57 -4.55 10.13
CA ASN A 294 4.52 -5.61 10.42
C ASN A 294 4.46 -6.01 11.90
N VAL A 295 4.24 -5.07 12.83
CA VAL A 295 4.05 -5.36 14.26
C VAL A 295 2.94 -6.38 14.44
N ARG A 296 1.79 -6.14 13.82
CA ARG A 296 0.62 -7.02 13.94
C ARG A 296 0.82 -8.37 13.24
N ASN A 297 1.49 -8.39 12.09
CA ASN A 297 1.81 -9.64 11.39
C ASN A 297 2.71 -10.53 12.25
N VAL A 298 3.78 -9.97 12.81
CA VAL A 298 4.70 -10.70 13.68
C VAL A 298 3.97 -11.18 14.92
N LYS A 299 3.14 -10.35 15.57
CA LYS A 299 2.30 -10.78 16.71
C LYS A 299 1.45 -12.00 16.36
N ARG A 300 0.69 -11.94 15.25
CA ARG A 300 -0.13 -13.08 14.80
C ARG A 300 0.68 -14.33 14.52
N ASN A 301 1.86 -14.18 13.92
CA ASN A 301 2.72 -15.32 13.62
C ASN A 301 3.24 -15.97 14.92
N ILE A 302 3.66 -15.17 15.90
CA ILE A 302 4.06 -15.66 17.23
C ILE A 302 2.92 -16.42 17.88
N GLU A 303 1.73 -15.85 17.92
CA GLU A 303 0.53 -16.48 18.49
C GLU A 303 0.14 -17.76 17.76
N SER A 304 0.12 -17.77 16.44
CA SER A 304 -0.26 -18.94 15.63
C SER A 304 0.72 -20.11 15.76
N GLN A 305 2.00 -19.81 15.99
CA GLN A 305 3.07 -20.79 16.20
C GLN A 305 3.27 -21.15 17.68
N SER A 306 2.51 -20.54 18.60
CA SER A 306 2.62 -20.73 20.06
C SER A 306 4.04 -20.51 20.58
N ILE A 307 4.73 -19.47 20.03
CA ILE A 307 6.09 -19.11 20.47
C ILE A 307 5.99 -18.47 21.85
N ALA A 308 6.80 -18.96 22.78
CA ALA A 308 6.80 -18.45 24.15
C ALA A 308 7.43 -17.03 24.23
N PRO A 309 6.93 -16.13 25.11
CA PRO A 309 7.42 -14.75 25.21
C PRO A 309 8.92 -14.63 25.54
N GLU A 310 9.49 -15.61 26.21
CA GLU A 310 10.93 -15.67 26.51
C GLU A 310 11.80 -15.97 25.29
N VAL A 311 11.18 -16.44 24.18
CA VAL A 311 11.84 -16.70 22.89
C VAL A 311 11.61 -15.52 21.96
N ASN A 312 10.37 -15.08 21.83
CA ASN A 312 10.01 -13.91 21.03
C ASN A 312 8.72 -13.26 21.55
N GLU A 313 8.84 -12.01 21.92
CA GLU A 313 7.73 -11.13 22.27
C GLU A 313 7.83 -9.88 21.40
N VAL A 314 6.78 -9.61 20.64
CA VAL A 314 6.79 -8.45 19.75
C VAL A 314 6.72 -7.14 20.51
N TRP A 315 7.55 -6.19 20.11
CA TRP A 315 7.56 -4.82 20.61
C TRP A 315 7.66 -3.81 19.47
N GLN A 316 7.30 -2.58 19.73
CA GLN A 316 7.42 -1.47 18.78
C GLN A 316 8.44 -0.45 19.28
N ILE A 317 9.29 0.02 18.38
CA ILE A 317 10.18 1.17 18.60
C ILE A 317 9.91 2.15 17.47
N LEU A 318 9.37 3.32 17.80
CA LEU A 318 9.04 4.35 16.83
C LEU A 318 10.29 5.11 16.37
N LEU A 319 10.26 5.59 15.12
CA LEU A 319 11.26 6.52 14.62
C LEU A 319 11.25 7.83 15.43
N PRO A 320 12.39 8.53 15.53
CA PRO A 320 12.48 9.76 16.31
C PRO A 320 11.55 10.85 15.78
N GLU A 321 11.12 11.72 16.70
CA GLU A 321 10.50 12.98 16.36
C GLU A 321 11.54 13.92 15.72
N GLN A 322 11.16 14.61 14.66
CA GLN A 322 11.97 15.61 14.00
C GLN A 322 12.00 16.91 14.81
N ALA A 323 13.00 17.75 14.55
CA ALA A 323 13.18 19.03 15.27
C ALA A 323 11.99 20.00 15.12
N ASP A 324 11.18 19.85 14.09
CA ASP A 324 9.97 20.65 13.86
C ASP A 324 8.70 20.02 14.47
N GLY A 325 8.83 18.96 15.26
CA GLY A 325 7.74 18.27 15.92
C GLY A 325 6.97 17.29 15.05
N LYS A 326 7.42 17.07 13.80
CA LYS A 326 6.82 16.05 12.92
C LYS A 326 7.43 14.68 13.14
N TYR A 327 6.68 13.65 12.79
CA TYR A 327 7.17 12.28 12.82
C TYR A 327 7.77 11.86 11.48
N ALA A 328 8.82 11.06 11.53
CA ALA A 328 9.47 10.49 10.35
C ALA A 328 8.62 9.37 9.75
N SER A 329 7.37 9.67 9.40
CA SER A 329 6.42 8.75 8.85
C SER A 329 6.16 9.02 7.36
N GLN A 330 5.50 8.09 6.71
CA GLN A 330 5.00 8.24 5.35
C GLN A 330 3.55 7.75 5.32
N LEU A 331 2.62 8.62 5.71
CA LEU A 331 1.21 8.27 5.74
C LEU A 331 0.67 8.08 4.33
N ARG A 332 0.02 6.97 4.14
CA ARG A 332 -0.65 6.57 2.91
C ARG A 332 -2.03 6.05 3.24
N GLY A 333 -2.94 6.15 2.29
CA GLY A 333 -4.30 5.66 2.44
C GLY A 333 -4.75 4.87 1.23
N GLY A 334 -5.67 3.97 1.48
CA GLY A 334 -6.41 3.31 0.42
C GLY A 334 -7.80 3.87 0.29
N THR A 335 -8.34 3.78 -0.90
CA THR A 335 -9.63 4.35 -1.25
C THR A 335 -10.41 3.46 -2.21
N TRP A 336 -11.69 3.68 -2.23
CA TRP A 336 -12.58 3.24 -3.29
C TRP A 336 -12.95 4.44 -4.16
N ASN A 337 -13.09 4.19 -5.46
CA ASN A 337 -13.34 5.21 -6.47
C ASN A 337 -14.53 4.83 -7.32
N ILE A 338 -15.15 5.84 -7.94
CA ILE A 338 -16.19 5.66 -8.95
C ILE A 338 -15.53 5.83 -10.33
N ARG A 339 -15.76 4.89 -11.23
CA ARG A 339 -15.26 4.94 -12.61
C ARG A 339 -15.83 6.14 -13.34
N GLN A 340 -14.99 6.82 -14.12
CA GLN A 340 -15.43 7.89 -15.01
C GLN A 340 -16.52 7.40 -15.99
N GLY A 341 -17.64 8.14 -16.05
CA GLY A 341 -18.79 7.80 -16.85
C GLY A 341 -19.60 6.59 -16.34
N ALA A 342 -19.58 6.31 -15.05
CA ALA A 342 -20.47 5.33 -14.42
C ALA A 342 -21.93 5.74 -14.60
N ALA A 343 -22.78 4.85 -15.13
CA ALA A 343 -24.17 5.13 -15.42
C ALA A 343 -25.01 5.38 -14.14
N ASN A 344 -24.63 4.71 -13.03
CA ASN A 344 -25.34 4.76 -11.76
C ASN A 344 -24.44 5.40 -10.67
N ALA A 345 -23.80 6.54 -10.95
CA ALA A 345 -22.83 7.17 -10.07
C ALA A 345 -23.40 7.49 -8.67
N ASP A 346 -24.65 7.94 -8.58
CA ASP A 346 -25.32 8.23 -7.30
C ASP A 346 -25.47 6.96 -6.45
N THR A 347 -25.92 5.86 -7.05
CA THR A 347 -26.04 4.56 -6.35
C THR A 347 -24.67 3.99 -6.00
N ALA A 348 -23.68 4.13 -6.89
CA ALA A 348 -22.31 3.74 -6.62
C ALA A 348 -21.71 4.53 -5.46
N PHE A 349 -22.05 5.81 -5.32
CA PHE A 349 -21.64 6.64 -4.19
C PHE A 349 -22.25 6.18 -2.85
N GLN A 350 -23.52 5.74 -2.84
CA GLN A 350 -24.11 5.17 -1.64
C GLN A 350 -23.36 3.89 -1.20
N PHE A 351 -23.00 3.03 -2.16
CA PHE A 351 -22.18 1.86 -1.86
C PHE A 351 -20.76 2.23 -1.40
N LEU A 352 -20.15 3.25 -2.03
CA LEU A 352 -18.85 3.79 -1.62
C LEU A 352 -18.86 4.24 -0.14
N LYS A 353 -19.88 5.01 0.27
CA LYS A 353 -20.08 5.42 1.67
C LYS A 353 -20.22 4.22 2.61
N HIS A 354 -20.97 3.21 2.18
CA HIS A 354 -21.21 2.01 2.98
C HIS A 354 -19.91 1.24 3.25
N ILE A 355 -19.07 1.04 2.24
CA ILE A 355 -17.80 0.30 2.39
C ILE A 355 -16.69 1.14 3.04
N ALA A 356 -16.73 2.48 2.93
CA ALA A 356 -15.77 3.39 3.56
C ALA A 356 -16.26 3.94 4.92
N GLY A 357 -17.47 3.61 5.33
CA GLY A 357 -18.04 3.99 6.60
C GLY A 357 -17.41 3.24 7.79
N LYS A 358 -17.90 3.54 9.00
CA LYS A 358 -17.38 2.97 10.26
C LYS A 358 -17.27 1.45 10.21
N ASP A 359 -18.37 0.76 9.96
CA ASP A 359 -18.41 -0.71 9.99
C ASP A 359 -17.59 -1.35 8.87
N GLY A 360 -17.58 -0.71 7.67
CA GLY A 360 -16.73 -1.11 6.56
C GLY A 360 -15.24 -1.02 6.91
N THR A 361 -14.84 0.10 7.53
CA THR A 361 -13.47 0.33 7.99
C THR A 361 -13.06 -0.65 9.09
N ILE A 362 -13.92 -0.87 10.12
CA ILE A 362 -13.65 -1.84 11.20
C ILE A 362 -13.49 -3.24 10.60
N GLY A 363 -14.46 -3.70 9.82
CA GLY A 363 -14.44 -5.03 9.23
C GLY A 363 -13.21 -5.25 8.36
N PHE A 364 -12.85 -4.26 7.51
CA PHE A 364 -11.65 -4.34 6.67
C PHE A 364 -10.36 -4.45 7.49
N ASN A 365 -10.27 -3.70 8.60
CA ASN A 365 -9.11 -3.78 9.49
C ASN A 365 -9.00 -5.14 10.21
N LEU A 366 -10.13 -5.71 10.62
CA LEU A 366 -10.13 -7.00 11.31
C LEU A 366 -9.72 -8.16 10.40
N VAL A 367 -10.20 -8.20 9.17
CA VAL A 367 -9.92 -9.29 8.22
C VAL A 367 -8.64 -9.07 7.41
N GLY A 368 -8.39 -7.85 6.98
CA GLY A 368 -7.15 -7.45 6.29
C GLY A 368 -5.95 -7.38 7.22
N GLY A 369 -6.23 -7.19 8.50
CA GLY A 369 -5.31 -7.36 9.60
C GLY A 369 -4.20 -6.32 9.74
N ASN A 370 -4.14 -5.29 8.88
CA ASN A 370 -2.85 -4.68 8.61
C ASN A 370 -2.89 -3.17 8.41
N PHE A 371 -4.04 -2.53 8.63
CA PHE A 371 -4.17 -1.13 8.30
C PHE A 371 -4.60 -0.32 9.52
N ALA A 372 -4.18 0.94 9.58
CA ALA A 372 -4.72 1.89 10.54
C ALA A 372 -6.15 2.25 10.14
N ALA A 373 -7.02 2.44 11.12
CA ALA A 373 -8.34 2.99 10.88
C ALA A 373 -8.22 4.44 10.41
N VAL A 374 -8.99 4.79 9.40
CA VAL A 374 -9.01 6.14 8.82
C VAL A 374 -10.07 7.03 9.43
N ARG A 375 -10.84 6.48 10.39
CA ARG A 375 -11.93 7.15 11.11
C ARG A 375 -11.71 7.05 12.62
N PRO A 376 -11.85 8.16 13.38
CA PRO A 376 -11.71 8.15 14.84
C PRO A 376 -12.63 7.15 15.54
N ASP A 377 -13.89 7.08 15.12
CA ASP A 377 -14.90 6.19 15.70
C ASP A 377 -14.67 4.70 15.43
N ALA A 378 -14.08 4.37 14.28
CA ALA A 378 -13.65 3.01 13.94
C ALA A 378 -12.40 2.62 14.73
N LEU A 379 -11.46 3.54 14.89
CA LEU A 379 -10.25 3.30 15.65
C LEU A 379 -10.54 3.02 17.12
N GLN A 380 -11.40 3.80 17.75
CA GLN A 380 -11.84 3.56 19.14
C GLN A 380 -12.39 2.13 19.31
N ALA A 381 -13.27 1.69 18.39
CA ALA A 381 -13.84 0.36 18.44
C ALA A 381 -12.79 -0.76 18.25
N LEU A 382 -11.73 -0.51 17.46
CA LEU A 382 -10.63 -1.45 17.27
C LEU A 382 -9.73 -1.53 18.51
N VAL A 383 -9.43 -0.40 19.16
CA VAL A 383 -8.66 -0.34 20.42
C VAL A 383 -9.36 -1.09 21.55
N GLU A 384 -10.69 -0.98 21.64
CA GLU A 384 -11.47 -1.75 22.61
C GLU A 384 -11.38 -3.27 22.42
N GLN A 385 -11.09 -3.73 21.19
CA GLN A 385 -10.91 -5.15 20.88
C GLN A 385 -9.46 -5.63 21.08
N ASP A 386 -8.48 -4.83 20.64
CA ASP A 386 -7.05 -5.12 20.83
C ASP A 386 -6.29 -3.80 21.03
N PRO A 387 -5.76 -3.56 22.26
CA PRO A 387 -5.02 -2.33 22.57
C PRO A 387 -3.82 -2.06 21.66
N ILE A 388 -3.31 -3.04 20.92
CA ILE A 388 -2.23 -2.84 19.96
C ILE A 388 -2.59 -1.78 18.90
N HIS A 389 -3.87 -1.54 18.64
CA HIS A 389 -4.30 -0.49 17.72
C HIS A 389 -3.94 0.92 18.20
N GLU A 390 -3.72 1.13 19.51
CA GLU A 390 -3.20 2.41 20.04
C GLU A 390 -1.80 2.71 19.50
N TRP A 391 -0.98 1.68 19.27
CA TRP A 391 0.38 1.85 18.75
C TRP A 391 0.39 2.50 17.35
N PHE A 392 -0.70 2.38 16.61
CA PHE A 392 -0.79 2.88 15.23
C PHE A 392 -1.31 4.30 15.13
N ILE A 393 -1.95 4.80 16.22
CA ILE A 393 -2.51 6.16 16.27
C ILE A 393 -1.41 7.22 16.39
N VAL A 394 -0.35 6.91 17.13
CA VAL A 394 0.67 7.87 17.55
C VAL A 394 1.30 8.58 16.35
N ASN A 395 1.34 7.93 15.19
CA ASN A 395 1.89 8.52 13.97
C ASN A 395 0.88 9.35 13.16
N LEU A 396 -0.41 9.40 13.56
CA LEU A 396 -1.43 10.06 12.73
C LEU A 396 -1.46 11.58 12.94
N GLU A 397 -1.29 12.06 14.17
CA GLU A 397 -1.45 13.49 14.49
C GLU A 397 -0.34 14.36 13.87
N ASN A 398 0.91 13.91 13.94
CA ASN A 398 2.09 14.62 13.42
C ASN A 398 2.75 13.88 12.25
N GLY A 399 2.02 12.91 11.67
CA GLY A 399 2.50 12.15 10.52
C GLY A 399 2.56 13.00 9.25
N GLN A 400 3.43 12.60 8.34
CA GLN A 400 3.64 13.29 7.07
C GLN A 400 3.09 12.44 5.92
N PRO A 401 2.41 13.05 4.92
CA PRO A 401 1.98 12.32 3.74
C PRO A 401 3.19 11.85 2.92
N ALA A 402 2.98 10.79 2.14
CA ALA A 402 3.95 10.38 1.14
C ALA A 402 4.05 11.44 0.05
N HIS A 403 5.28 11.85 -0.32
CA HIS A 403 5.51 12.66 -1.50
C HIS A 403 5.46 11.77 -2.75
N ALA A 404 4.77 12.23 -3.78
CA ALA A 404 4.65 11.54 -5.06
C ALA A 404 5.45 12.28 -6.15
N PRO A 405 6.00 11.55 -7.14
CA PRO A 405 6.53 12.19 -8.35
C PRO A 405 5.48 13.01 -9.06
N ALA A 406 5.81 14.27 -9.41
CA ALA A 406 4.89 15.18 -10.08
C ALA A 406 4.40 14.69 -11.46
N ASN A 407 5.17 13.81 -12.08
CA ASN A 407 4.93 13.26 -13.42
C ASN A 407 4.12 11.94 -13.41
N SER A 408 3.50 11.59 -12.30
CA SER A 408 2.69 10.35 -12.11
C SER A 408 3.44 9.03 -12.40
N ARG A 409 4.79 9.05 -12.43
CA ARG A 409 5.66 7.88 -12.65
C ARG A 409 6.06 7.18 -11.35
N GLY A 410 5.12 7.04 -10.45
CA GLY A 410 5.36 6.48 -9.13
C GLY A 410 5.93 5.06 -9.15
N ARG A 411 5.59 4.25 -10.16
CA ARG A 411 6.15 2.91 -10.30
C ARG A 411 7.63 2.95 -10.65
N GLU A 412 7.98 3.68 -11.70
CA GLU A 412 9.37 3.83 -12.15
C GLU A 412 10.25 4.42 -11.05
N PHE A 413 9.68 5.36 -10.26
CA PHE A 413 10.30 5.94 -9.08
C PHE A 413 10.59 4.88 -8.00
N THR A 414 9.60 4.07 -7.65
CA THR A 414 9.76 2.98 -6.67
C THR A 414 10.76 1.92 -7.14
N ASP A 415 10.69 1.54 -8.43
CA ASP A 415 11.58 0.54 -9.02
C ASP A 415 13.05 1.04 -9.02
N ALA A 416 13.28 2.32 -9.35
CA ALA A 416 14.62 2.93 -9.31
C ALA A 416 15.19 2.92 -7.89
N ILE A 417 14.43 3.36 -6.89
CA ILE A 417 14.87 3.34 -5.49
C ILE A 417 15.22 1.92 -5.05
N THR A 418 14.33 0.96 -5.29
CA THR A 418 14.52 -0.44 -4.86
C THR A 418 15.78 -1.03 -5.49
N GLN A 419 16.00 -0.81 -6.78
CA GLN A 419 17.16 -1.31 -7.50
C GLN A 419 18.47 -0.73 -6.95
N TYR A 420 18.54 0.59 -6.81
CA TYR A 420 19.79 1.26 -6.44
C TYR A 420 20.09 1.22 -4.94
N MET A 421 19.05 1.18 -4.07
CA MET A 421 19.27 0.83 -2.67
C MET A 421 19.79 -0.59 -2.50
N THR A 422 19.31 -1.53 -3.32
CA THR A 422 19.80 -2.91 -3.29
C THR A 422 21.28 -2.95 -3.64
N LEU A 423 21.72 -2.21 -4.66
CA LEU A 423 23.14 -2.13 -5.06
C LEU A 423 23.99 -1.42 -3.98
N LEU A 424 23.51 -0.32 -3.42
CA LEU A 424 24.21 0.45 -2.39
C LEU A 424 24.44 -0.37 -1.11
N LEU A 425 23.49 -1.22 -0.72
CA LEU A 425 23.50 -1.95 0.54
C LEU A 425 23.90 -3.43 0.39
N ASP A 426 24.47 -3.83 -0.75
CA ASP A 426 24.90 -5.21 -0.95
C ASP A 426 26.31 -5.46 -0.38
N ALA A 427 26.38 -6.06 0.80
CA ALA A 427 27.63 -6.45 1.43
C ALA A 427 28.40 -7.53 0.69
N ASN A 428 27.79 -8.24 -0.28
CA ASN A 428 28.45 -9.26 -1.11
C ASN A 428 29.14 -8.66 -2.34
N GLN A 429 28.64 -7.50 -2.82
CA GLN A 429 29.16 -6.77 -3.97
C GLN A 429 29.32 -5.30 -3.61
N VAL A 430 30.33 -4.99 -2.79
CA VAL A 430 30.52 -3.67 -2.20
C VAL A 430 30.74 -2.62 -3.29
N THR A 431 29.79 -1.66 -3.36
CA THR A 431 29.94 -0.42 -4.12
C THR A 431 30.39 0.67 -3.16
N PRO A 432 31.40 1.51 -3.47
CA PRO A 432 31.78 2.65 -2.64
C PRO A 432 30.58 3.56 -2.38
N PHE A 433 30.46 4.06 -1.15
CA PHE A 433 29.29 4.81 -0.70
C PHE A 433 28.93 5.97 -1.64
N GLU A 434 29.91 6.81 -1.97
CA GLU A 434 29.71 8.00 -2.81
C GLU A 434 29.24 7.61 -4.23
N GLU A 435 29.79 6.56 -4.80
CA GLU A 435 29.42 6.06 -6.11
C GLU A 435 28.00 5.48 -6.10
N GLY A 436 27.67 4.68 -5.09
CA GLY A 436 26.34 4.07 -4.94
C GLY A 436 25.25 5.11 -4.67
N LEU A 437 25.53 6.11 -3.83
CA LEU A 437 24.60 7.20 -3.54
C LEU A 437 24.38 8.10 -4.75
N GLN A 438 25.45 8.41 -5.51
CA GLN A 438 25.34 9.16 -6.77
C GLN A 438 24.48 8.41 -7.79
N ALA A 439 24.71 7.10 -7.93
CA ALA A 439 23.91 6.28 -8.83
C ALA A 439 22.43 6.23 -8.43
N LEU A 440 22.12 6.13 -7.14
CA LEU A 440 20.74 6.22 -6.62
C LEU A 440 20.12 7.56 -6.98
N HIS A 441 20.83 8.66 -6.67
CA HIS A 441 20.38 10.03 -6.96
C HIS A 441 20.06 10.20 -8.46
N ASP A 442 21.01 9.89 -9.34
CA ASP A 442 20.90 10.15 -10.78
C ASP A 442 19.76 9.38 -11.43
N ASN A 443 19.56 8.12 -11.00
CA ASN A 443 18.47 7.31 -11.54
C ASN A 443 17.09 7.73 -11.00
N VAL A 444 17.01 8.16 -9.75
CA VAL A 444 15.77 8.75 -9.22
C VAL A 444 15.47 10.07 -9.93
N GLN A 445 16.45 10.97 -10.05
CA GLN A 445 16.28 12.26 -10.74
C GLN A 445 15.88 12.06 -12.20
N MET A 446 16.51 11.10 -12.90
CA MET A 446 16.13 10.77 -14.27
C MET A 446 14.64 10.40 -14.39
N VAL A 447 14.08 9.66 -13.43
CA VAL A 447 12.64 9.35 -13.43
C VAL A 447 11.80 10.59 -13.16
N LEU A 448 12.23 11.47 -12.24
CA LEU A 448 11.52 12.72 -11.95
C LEU A 448 11.50 13.70 -13.15
N ASP A 449 12.53 13.63 -14.00
CA ASP A 449 12.68 14.46 -15.20
C ASP A 449 11.93 13.90 -16.43
N MET A 450 11.37 12.67 -16.37
CA MET A 450 10.62 12.10 -17.47
C MET A 450 9.31 12.85 -17.72
N ASP A 451 8.83 12.83 -18.96
CA ASP A 451 7.48 13.31 -19.29
C ASP A 451 6.41 12.55 -18.46
N PRO A 452 5.26 13.17 -18.20
CA PRO A 452 4.16 12.51 -17.50
C PRO A 452 3.76 11.14 -18.09
N ALA A 453 3.35 10.20 -17.22
CA ALA A 453 3.09 8.79 -17.57
C ALA A 453 1.84 8.58 -18.44
#